data_79ef5c6da9acdd910dd57cffa2ea5988
#
_entry.id   79ef5c6da9acdd910dd57cffa2ea5988
#
_cell.length_a   1.000
_cell.length_b   1.000
_cell.length_c   1.000
_cell.angle_alpha   90.00
_cell.angle_beta   90.00
_cell.angle_gamma   90.00
#
_symmetry.space_group_name_H-M   'P 1'
#
loop_
_entity.id
_entity.type
_entity.pdbx_description
1 polymer ?
#
loop_
_entity_poly.entity_id
_entity_poly.type
_entity_poly.pdbx_seq_one_letter_code
_entity_poly.pdbx_strand_id
1 'polypeptide(L)'
;SNALGPMIRPIWEIVDHDKLDIYAKIERDGSIVWQAETSLKSLNRSFDDLIDYLFKCQHFPVGVILSTGTGIVPPLEISLHPGDLVTITVDQIGTLVNKVVLTPEDINERIK
;
A
#
# COMPACT_ATOMS: atom_id res chain seq x y z
N SER A 1 -2.12 6.20 -9.17
CA SER A 1 -0.95 6.80 -8.50
C SER A 1 -0.50 5.93 -7.34
N ASN A 2 0.78 5.94 -7.07
CA ASN A 2 1.37 5.22 -5.93
C ASN A 2 1.83 6.21 -4.88
N ALA A 3 1.50 5.92 -3.62
CA ALA A 3 2.01 6.68 -2.48
C ALA A 3 3.09 5.86 -1.77
N LEU A 4 4.19 6.51 -1.45
CA LEU A 4 5.30 5.89 -0.73
C LEU A 4 5.37 6.46 0.68
N GLY A 5 5.63 5.60 1.64
CA GLY A 5 5.79 6.01 3.02
C GLY A 5 7.06 6.84 3.22
N PRO A 6 7.08 7.68 4.25
CA PRO A 6 8.23 8.54 4.53
C PRO A 6 9.43 7.79 5.08
N MET A 7 9.27 6.52 5.48
CA MET A 7 10.33 5.73 6.09
C MET A 7 10.65 4.49 5.28
N ILE A 8 11.93 4.16 5.23
CA ILE A 8 12.45 2.90 4.71
C ILE A 8 13.15 2.20 5.85
N ARG A 9 12.82 0.95 6.08
CA ARG A 9 13.48 0.14 7.08
C ARG A 9 14.21 -1.02 6.41
N PRO A 10 15.53 -1.14 6.57
CA PRO A 10 16.29 -2.25 5.98
C PRO A 10 15.81 -3.60 6.53
N ILE A 11 15.80 -4.61 5.68
CA ILE A 11 15.28 -5.93 6.01
C ILE A 11 16.01 -6.58 7.18
N TRP A 12 17.30 -6.27 7.37
CA TRP A 12 18.08 -6.81 8.48
C TRP A 12 17.70 -6.24 9.84
N GLU A 13 16.93 -5.16 9.88
CA GLU A 13 16.39 -4.58 11.12
C GLU A 13 15.03 -5.14 11.49
N ILE A 14 14.41 -5.94 10.61
CA ILE A 14 13.07 -6.45 10.79
C ILE A 14 13.12 -7.91 11.25
N VAL A 15 12.40 -8.23 12.32
CA VAL A 15 12.26 -9.59 12.81
C VAL A 15 11.14 -10.29 12.05
N ASP A 16 11.43 -11.49 11.51
CA ASP A 16 10.44 -12.28 10.76
C ASP A 16 9.74 -11.45 9.65
N HIS A 17 10.53 -10.88 8.75
CA HIS A 17 10.04 -9.99 7.69
C HIS A 17 8.95 -10.61 6.80
N ASP A 18 8.89 -11.92 6.71
CA ASP A 18 7.89 -12.65 5.92
C ASP A 18 6.56 -12.86 6.67
N LYS A 19 6.46 -12.39 7.91
CA LYS A 19 5.29 -12.57 8.78
C LYS A 19 4.69 -11.26 9.29
N LEU A 20 5.09 -10.14 8.71
CA LEU A 20 4.60 -8.83 9.15
C LEU A 20 3.09 -8.71 8.95
N ASP A 21 2.43 -8.14 9.94
CA ASP A 21 1.02 -7.82 9.85
C ASP A 21 0.82 -6.46 9.18
N ILE A 22 -0.23 -6.37 8.37
CA ILE A 22 -0.61 -5.17 7.66
C ILE A 22 -2.04 -4.84 8.02
N TYR A 23 -2.27 -3.58 8.42
CA TYR A 23 -3.59 -3.06 8.77
C TYR A 23 -3.95 -1.95 7.81
N ALA A 24 -5.18 -1.93 7.36
CA ALA A 24 -5.69 -0.88 6.50
C ALA A 24 -7.05 -0.41 6.99
N LYS A 25 -7.29 0.89 6.91
CA LYS A 25 -8.60 1.45 7.22
C LYS A 25 -8.90 2.66 6.33
N ILE A 26 -10.18 2.88 6.12
CA ILE A 26 -10.69 4.07 5.43
C ILE A 26 -11.61 4.79 6.41
N GLU A 27 -11.33 6.08 6.63
CA GLU A 27 -12.13 6.94 7.49
C GLU A 27 -12.82 8.01 6.67
N ARG A 28 -14.08 8.26 6.99
CA ARG A 28 -14.90 9.30 6.37
C ARG A 28 -15.64 10.05 7.43
N ASP A 29 -15.48 11.39 7.45
CA ASP A 29 -16.13 12.26 8.42
C ASP A 29 -15.91 11.81 9.88
N GLY A 30 -14.69 11.36 10.18
CA GLY A 30 -14.31 10.90 11.51
C GLY A 30 -14.76 9.50 11.89
N SER A 31 -15.41 8.77 10.98
CA SER A 31 -15.88 7.40 11.22
C SER A 31 -15.18 6.42 10.30
N ILE A 32 -14.90 5.22 10.81
CA ILE A 32 -14.30 4.14 10.01
C ILE A 32 -15.40 3.54 9.14
N VAL A 33 -15.24 3.61 7.82
CA VAL A 33 -16.18 3.00 6.86
C VAL A 33 -15.71 1.62 6.41
N TRP A 34 -14.45 1.31 6.57
CA TRP A 34 -13.87 -0.01 6.27
C TRP A 34 -12.54 -0.17 6.98
N GLN A 35 -12.28 -1.38 7.43
CA GLN A 35 -10.98 -1.76 7.97
C GLN A 35 -10.75 -3.25 7.78
N ALA A 36 -9.49 -3.63 7.61
CA ALA A 36 -9.09 -5.02 7.49
C ALA A 36 -7.63 -5.19 7.88
N GLU A 37 -7.25 -6.44 8.10
CA GLU A 37 -5.86 -6.81 8.35
C GLU A 37 -5.49 -8.04 7.55
N THR A 38 -4.21 -8.16 7.25
CA THR A 38 -3.62 -9.35 6.63
C THR A 38 -2.18 -9.51 7.11
N SER A 39 -1.52 -10.56 6.66
CA SER A 39 -0.13 -10.81 6.97
C SER A 39 0.64 -11.11 5.68
N LEU A 40 1.92 -10.78 5.66
CA LEU A 40 2.80 -11.17 4.57
C LEU A 40 2.93 -12.70 4.41
N LYS A 41 2.51 -13.46 5.42
CA LYS A 41 2.38 -14.92 5.30
C LYS A 41 1.45 -15.33 4.17
N SER A 42 0.52 -14.46 3.78
CA SER A 42 -0.46 -14.73 2.72
C SER A 42 0.09 -14.51 1.32
N LEU A 43 1.33 -14.03 1.18
CA LEU A 43 1.95 -13.88 -0.13
C LEU A 43 2.17 -15.24 -0.78
N ASN A 44 1.73 -15.37 -2.03
CA ASN A 44 1.90 -16.61 -2.80
C ASN A 44 3.36 -16.84 -3.22
N ARG A 45 4.15 -15.78 -3.30
CA ARG A 45 5.55 -15.84 -3.69
C ARG A 45 6.41 -15.18 -2.64
N SER A 46 7.61 -15.73 -2.42
CA SER A 46 8.58 -15.13 -1.51
C SER A 46 9.16 -13.84 -2.11
N PHE A 47 9.73 -13.00 -1.25
CA PHE A 47 10.44 -11.81 -1.72
C PHE A 47 11.59 -12.16 -2.65
N ASP A 48 12.33 -13.24 -2.35
CA ASP A 48 13.43 -13.70 -3.20
C ASP A 48 12.96 -14.04 -4.60
N ASP A 49 11.83 -14.73 -4.74
CA ASP A 49 11.26 -15.05 -6.04
C ASP A 49 10.86 -13.79 -6.81
N LEU A 50 10.25 -12.82 -6.14
CA LEU A 50 9.85 -11.56 -6.75
C LEU A 50 11.05 -10.74 -7.22
N ILE A 51 12.11 -10.72 -6.42
CA ILE A 51 13.36 -10.03 -6.75
C ILE A 51 14.04 -10.70 -7.93
N ASP A 52 14.12 -12.02 -7.96
CA ASP A 52 14.70 -12.78 -9.06
C ASP A 52 13.98 -12.47 -10.38
N TYR A 53 12.65 -12.43 -10.36
CA TYR A 53 11.87 -12.07 -11.53
C TYR A 53 12.15 -10.66 -12.01
N LEU A 54 12.22 -9.71 -11.10
CA LEU A 54 12.45 -8.30 -11.41
C LEU A 54 13.78 -8.10 -12.13
N PHE A 55 14.86 -8.73 -11.62
CA PHE A 55 16.20 -8.56 -12.16
C PHE A 55 16.54 -9.48 -13.32
N LYS A 56 15.62 -10.32 -13.73
CA LYS A 56 15.87 -11.32 -14.79
C LYS A 56 16.16 -10.68 -16.14
N CYS A 57 15.52 -9.57 -16.48
CA CYS A 57 15.59 -8.92 -17.79
C CYS A 57 16.05 -7.46 -17.74
N GLN A 58 16.24 -6.89 -16.55
CA GLN A 58 16.56 -5.47 -16.40
C GLN A 58 17.57 -5.23 -15.29
N HIS A 59 18.33 -4.15 -15.44
CA HIS A 59 19.23 -3.64 -14.41
C HIS A 59 18.69 -2.31 -13.88
N PHE A 60 18.89 -2.08 -12.61
CA PHE A 60 18.42 -0.86 -11.93
C PHE A 60 19.60 -0.21 -11.18
N PRO A 61 20.47 0.54 -11.90
CA PRO A 61 21.71 1.05 -11.32
C PRO A 61 21.51 2.05 -10.19
N VAL A 62 20.34 2.70 -10.12
CA VAL A 62 20.02 3.66 -9.06
C VAL A 62 18.97 3.13 -8.09
N GLY A 63 18.67 1.83 -8.17
CA GLY A 63 17.65 1.21 -7.33
C GLY A 63 16.27 1.16 -7.98
N VAL A 64 15.35 0.47 -7.34
CA VAL A 64 13.99 0.28 -7.82
C VAL A 64 13.06 0.02 -6.63
N ILE A 65 11.81 0.43 -6.77
CA ILE A 65 10.76 0.11 -5.82
C ILE A 65 9.80 -0.86 -6.50
N LEU A 66 9.62 -2.04 -5.87
CA LEU A 66 8.74 -3.09 -6.37
C LEU A 66 7.51 -3.19 -5.48
N SER A 67 6.33 -3.01 -6.08
CA SER A 67 5.08 -3.28 -5.38
C SER A 67 4.78 -4.77 -5.44
N THR A 68 4.60 -5.38 -4.28
CA THR A 68 4.44 -6.84 -4.17
C THR A 68 2.99 -7.31 -4.25
N GLY A 69 2.05 -6.37 -4.33
CA GLY A 69 0.63 -6.69 -4.24
C GLY A 69 0.17 -6.80 -2.80
N THR A 70 -1.11 -7.03 -2.61
CA THR A 70 -1.72 -7.10 -1.29
C THR A 70 -2.80 -8.16 -1.20
N GLY A 71 -2.98 -8.72 0.00
CA GLY A 71 -4.13 -9.56 0.32
C GLY A 71 -5.34 -8.79 0.85
N ILE A 72 -5.23 -7.47 0.99
CA ILE A 72 -6.32 -6.62 1.49
C ILE A 72 -6.85 -5.77 0.35
N VAL A 73 -8.10 -6.00 -0.03
CA VAL A 73 -8.78 -5.19 -1.05
C VAL A 73 -10.17 -4.86 -0.52
N PRO A 74 -10.57 -3.57 -0.48
CA PRO A 74 -11.93 -3.22 -0.08
C PRO A 74 -12.95 -3.85 -1.03
N PRO A 75 -14.15 -4.23 -0.51
CA PRO A 75 -15.22 -4.70 -1.37
C PRO A 75 -15.61 -3.65 -2.40
N LEU A 76 -16.18 -4.09 -3.52
CA LEU A 76 -16.61 -3.16 -4.59
C LEU A 76 -17.65 -2.15 -4.12
N GLU A 77 -18.42 -2.48 -3.08
CA GLU A 77 -19.42 -1.57 -2.48
C GLU A 77 -18.75 -0.38 -1.77
N ILE A 78 -17.48 -0.55 -1.38
CA ILE A 78 -16.73 0.52 -0.71
C ILE A 78 -15.92 1.26 -1.76
N SER A 79 -16.36 2.44 -2.13
CA SER A 79 -15.62 3.31 -3.04
C SER A 79 -14.99 4.46 -2.24
N LEU A 80 -13.86 4.95 -2.72
CA LEU A 80 -13.21 6.11 -2.12
C LEU A 80 -13.93 7.38 -2.52
N HIS A 81 -14.14 8.27 -1.54
CA HIS A 81 -14.73 9.59 -1.75
C HIS A 81 -13.69 10.66 -1.43
N PRO A 82 -13.76 11.83 -2.10
CA PRO A 82 -12.88 12.94 -1.75
C PRO A 82 -13.00 13.29 -0.26
N GLY A 83 -11.86 13.47 0.40
CA GLY A 83 -11.80 13.73 1.83
C GLY A 83 -11.61 12.50 2.70
N ASP A 84 -11.77 11.31 2.17
CA ASP A 84 -11.49 10.08 2.91
C ASP A 84 -10.01 10.01 3.30
N LEU A 85 -9.73 9.45 4.48
CA LEU A 85 -8.38 9.14 4.92
C LEU A 85 -8.14 7.66 4.79
N VAL A 86 -7.12 7.29 4.03
CA VAL A 86 -6.67 5.91 3.88
C VAL A 86 -5.42 5.74 4.72
N THR A 87 -5.49 4.87 5.71
CA THR A 87 -4.37 4.60 6.62
C THR A 87 -3.92 3.16 6.42
N ILE A 88 -2.62 2.98 6.18
CA ILE A 88 -2.00 1.67 6.08
C ILE A 88 -0.88 1.60 7.09
N THR A 89 -0.93 0.62 7.98
CA THR A 89 0.11 0.38 8.98
C THR A 89 0.72 -0.98 8.74
N VAL A 90 2.05 -1.01 8.64
CA VAL A 90 2.82 -2.25 8.55
C VAL A 90 3.64 -2.39 9.81
N ASP A 91 3.48 -3.52 10.49
CA ASP A 91 4.20 -3.84 11.70
C ASP A 91 5.71 -3.65 11.50
N GLN A 92 6.40 -3.12 12.51
CA GLN A 92 7.84 -2.82 12.52
C GLN A 92 8.30 -1.77 11.50
N ILE A 93 7.44 -1.29 10.59
CA ILE A 93 7.83 -0.30 9.58
C ILE A 93 7.20 1.06 9.88
N GLY A 94 5.89 1.12 10.03
CA GLY A 94 5.22 2.38 10.33
C GLY A 94 3.86 2.53 9.66
N THR A 95 3.39 3.75 9.66
CA THR A 95 2.05 4.10 9.19
C THR A 95 2.11 5.12 8.07
N LEU A 96 1.37 4.88 7.00
CA LEU A 96 1.18 5.80 5.89
C LEU A 96 -0.26 6.26 5.87
N VAL A 97 -0.48 7.56 5.86
CA VAL A 97 -1.82 8.17 5.79
C VAL A 97 -1.91 9.02 4.54
N ASN A 98 -2.93 8.79 3.73
CA ASN A 98 -3.20 9.58 2.53
C ASN A 98 -4.64 10.06 2.53
N LYS A 99 -4.83 11.32 2.13
CA LYS A 99 -6.16 11.89 1.93
C LYS A 99 -6.55 11.73 0.46
N VAL A 100 -7.76 11.24 0.22
CA VAL A 100 -8.30 11.11 -1.13
C VAL A 100 -8.70 12.49 -1.63
N VAL A 101 -8.20 12.86 -2.81
CA VAL A 101 -8.51 14.12 -3.47
C VAL A 101 -8.92 13.85 -4.92
N LEU A 102 -9.64 14.79 -5.50
CA LEU A 102 -9.98 14.72 -6.92
C LEU A 102 -8.75 15.02 -7.76
N THR A 103 -8.55 14.27 -8.83
CA THR A 103 -7.51 14.58 -9.81
C THR A 103 -7.94 15.80 -10.63
N PRO A 104 -6.99 16.52 -11.27
CA PRO A 104 -7.35 17.60 -12.17
C PRO A 104 -8.29 17.17 -13.31
N GLU A 105 -8.16 15.94 -13.77
CA GLU A 105 -9.04 15.38 -14.81
C GLU A 105 -10.46 15.21 -14.30
N ASP A 106 -10.65 14.68 -13.10
CA ASP A 106 -11.96 14.54 -12.48
C ASP A 106 -12.63 15.89 -12.26
N ILE A 107 -11.87 16.91 -11.84
CA ILE A 107 -12.36 18.26 -11.66
C ILE A 107 -12.84 18.82 -13.00
N ASN A 108 -12.07 18.64 -14.06
CA ASN A 108 -12.43 19.12 -15.40
C ASN A 108 -13.70 18.46 -15.92
N GLU A 109 -13.88 17.17 -15.70
CA GLU A 109 -15.11 16.47 -16.10
C GLU A 109 -16.34 16.99 -15.36
N ARG A 110 -16.20 17.36 -14.09
CA ARG A 110 -17.31 17.90 -13.30
C ARG A 110 -17.73 19.31 -13.70
N ILE A 111 -16.80 20.10 -14.24
CA ILE A 111 -17.03 21.45 -14.68
C ILE A 111 -17.72 21.47 -16.06
N LYS A 112 -17.54 20.45 -16.84
CA LYS A 112 -18.21 20.29 -18.12
C LYS A 112 -19.68 19.95 -17.92
#